data_e946af658b2129d97cface10f74e3010
#
_entry.id   e946af658b2129d97cface10f74e3010
#
_cell.length_a   1.000
_cell.length_b   1.000
_cell.length_c   1.000
_cell.angle_alpha   90.00
_cell.angle_beta   90.00
_cell.angle_gamma   90.00
#
_symmetry.space_group_name_H-M   'P 1'
#
loop_
_entity.id
_entity.type
_entity.pdbx_description
1 polymer ?
#
loop_
_entity_poly.entity_id
_entity_poly.type
_entity_poly.pdbx_seq_one_letter_code
_entity_poly.pdbx_strand_id
1 'polypeptide(L)'
;GFQCGFCTPGMAVTASTLTEADLPELDRRMKGSLCRCTGYRPIREAITAAVMGPVRETGPAPVASGGIGASVIPEAARRVVQGLEPYTLDEPVTGSLVLRVVGSPHAHARIISIDTDAARAVPGVVAVLTHEDAPATRFSTGRHEHRTDDPDDTRVLDDTVRFIGQRVAAVVAETAAAADAAARLVQVEYDILPAVFDPEEARTPGAPVLHPGRTPEDRVADASRNVVAQLHDGHGGDIDATLSASAVTVSGTWQTSRVTHAQLETHGAVGWLDEDGRLVI
;
A
#
# COMPACT_ATOMS: atom_id res chain seq x y z
N GLY A 1 -3.48 7.16 21.73
CA GLY A 1 -2.35 7.72 20.99
C GLY A 1 -1.86 6.86 19.83
N PHE A 2 -2.65 5.89 19.33
CA PHE A 2 -2.26 5.04 18.19
C PHE A 2 -3.28 5.13 17.05
N GLN A 3 -2.87 4.64 15.85
CA GLN A 3 -3.78 4.37 14.72
C GLN A 3 -3.81 2.87 14.43
N CYS A 4 -2.89 2.31 13.61
CA CYS A 4 -2.87 0.87 13.38
C CYS A 4 -2.48 0.05 14.62
N GLY A 5 -1.76 0.62 15.55
CA GLY A 5 -1.38 -0.04 16.81
C GLY A 5 -0.15 -0.95 16.74
N PHE A 6 0.39 -1.24 15.56
CA PHE A 6 1.48 -2.19 15.36
C PHE A 6 2.75 -1.88 16.18
N CYS A 7 3.12 -0.60 16.31
CA CYS A 7 4.25 -0.16 17.11
C CYS A 7 3.94 0.01 18.60
N THR A 8 2.67 0.02 18.99
CA THR A 8 2.21 0.45 20.31
C THR A 8 2.69 -0.44 21.45
N PRO A 9 2.73 -1.77 21.36
CA PRO A 9 3.23 -2.61 22.45
C PRO A 9 4.69 -2.28 22.81
N GLY A 10 5.57 -2.17 21.81
CA GLY A 10 6.98 -1.82 22.03
C GLY A 10 7.13 -0.42 22.62
N MET A 11 6.34 0.54 22.15
CA MET A 11 6.33 1.89 22.73
C MET A 11 5.83 1.92 24.16
N ALA A 12 4.80 1.14 24.50
CA ALA A 12 4.28 1.03 25.85
C ALA A 12 5.33 0.45 26.82
N VAL A 13 6.04 -0.60 26.39
CA VAL A 13 7.16 -1.17 27.17
C VAL A 13 8.27 -0.15 27.39
N THR A 14 8.69 0.56 26.36
CA THR A 14 9.72 1.62 26.49
C THR A 14 9.22 2.72 27.42
N ALA A 15 7.99 3.20 27.23
CA ALA A 15 7.41 4.28 28.02
C ALA A 15 7.26 3.90 29.51
N SER A 16 7.02 2.63 29.83
CA SER A 16 6.89 2.15 31.22
C SER A 16 8.17 2.32 32.07
N THR A 17 9.32 2.54 31.42
CA THR A 17 10.60 2.78 32.10
C THR A 17 10.93 4.25 32.28
N LEU A 18 10.10 5.15 31.72
CA LEU A 18 10.36 6.60 31.76
C LEU A 18 9.82 7.24 33.04
N THR A 19 10.50 8.29 33.44
CA THR A 19 10.13 9.14 34.58
C THR A 19 9.94 10.58 34.11
N GLU A 20 9.43 11.45 34.98
CA GLU A 20 9.28 12.88 34.67
C GLU A 20 10.61 13.55 34.25
N ALA A 21 11.73 13.11 34.79
CA ALA A 21 13.05 13.59 34.43
C ALA A 21 13.46 13.28 32.98
N ASP A 22 12.84 12.29 32.34
CA ASP A 22 13.12 11.88 30.96
C ASP A 22 12.29 12.67 29.92
N LEU A 23 11.25 13.36 30.34
CA LEU A 23 10.31 14.03 29.42
C LEU A 23 10.98 15.13 28.57
N PRO A 24 11.96 15.94 29.07
CA PRO A 24 12.64 16.92 28.22
C PRO A 24 13.40 16.27 27.04
N GLU A 25 13.82 15.01 27.18
CA GLU A 25 14.56 14.28 26.16
C GLU A 25 13.69 13.11 25.57
N LEU A 26 12.38 13.21 25.61
CA LEU A 26 11.47 12.13 25.23
C LEU A 26 11.76 11.54 23.84
N ASP A 27 12.02 12.40 22.85
CA ASP A 27 12.33 11.97 21.48
C ASP A 27 13.58 11.09 21.43
N ARG A 28 14.60 11.45 22.22
CA ARG A 28 15.82 10.67 22.32
C ARG A 28 15.60 9.34 23.03
N ARG A 29 14.79 9.32 24.06
CA ARG A 29 14.44 8.09 24.79
C ARG A 29 13.64 7.13 23.91
N MET A 30 12.77 7.66 23.07
CA MET A 30 11.92 6.89 22.15
C MET A 30 12.54 6.64 20.77
N LYS A 31 13.81 6.99 20.53
CA LYS A 31 14.46 6.93 19.20
C LYS A 31 14.44 5.56 18.51
N GLY A 32 14.34 4.47 19.27
CA GLY A 32 14.25 3.11 18.74
C GLY A 32 12.81 2.68 18.41
N SER A 33 11.82 3.50 18.72
CA SER A 33 10.41 3.19 18.55
C SER A 33 9.83 3.99 17.38
N LEU A 34 9.62 3.34 16.25
CA LEU A 34 9.13 3.99 15.02
C LEU A 34 7.62 3.83 14.89
N CYS A 35 6.95 4.91 14.48
CA CYS A 35 5.56 4.94 14.07
C CYS A 35 5.43 5.60 12.70
N ARG A 36 4.68 4.98 11.81
CA ARG A 36 4.45 5.53 10.46
C ARG A 36 3.10 6.23 10.30
N CYS A 37 2.18 6.02 11.27
CA CYS A 37 0.79 6.44 11.12
C CYS A 37 0.50 7.82 11.72
N THR A 38 1.04 8.11 12.93
CA THR A 38 0.51 9.16 13.82
C THR A 38 1.23 10.50 13.72
N GLY A 39 2.41 10.57 13.11
CA GLY A 39 3.28 11.74 13.22
C GLY A 39 3.79 12.00 14.64
N TYR A 40 3.71 11.00 15.53
CA TYR A 40 4.22 10.98 16.92
C TYR A 40 3.50 11.89 17.93
N ARG A 41 2.81 12.93 17.51
CA ARG A 41 2.18 13.90 18.43
C ARG A 41 1.25 13.23 19.46
N PRO A 42 0.26 12.42 19.06
CA PRO A 42 -0.65 11.78 20.03
C PRO A 42 0.07 10.73 20.89
N ILE A 43 1.18 10.15 20.42
CA ILE A 43 1.99 9.22 21.21
C ILE A 43 2.74 9.97 22.30
N ARG A 44 3.39 11.10 21.96
CA ARG A 44 4.09 11.95 22.93
C ARG A 44 3.14 12.45 24.01
N GLU A 45 1.96 12.92 23.62
CA GLU A 45 0.92 13.38 24.55
C GLU A 45 0.50 12.25 25.49
N ALA A 46 0.27 11.04 24.98
CA ALA A 46 -0.11 9.89 25.78
C ALA A 46 0.98 9.45 26.76
N ILE A 47 2.27 9.42 26.32
CA ILE A 47 3.40 9.07 27.18
C ILE A 47 3.58 10.13 28.28
N THR A 48 3.56 11.41 27.91
CA THR A 48 3.67 12.51 28.89
C THR A 48 2.57 12.40 29.93
N ALA A 49 1.33 12.18 29.50
CA ALA A 49 0.21 11.99 30.39
C ALA A 49 0.39 10.80 31.34
N ALA A 50 0.88 9.67 30.83
CA ALA A 50 1.10 8.46 31.64
C ALA A 50 2.22 8.64 32.66
N VAL A 51 3.30 9.35 32.30
CA VAL A 51 4.46 9.62 33.16
C VAL A 51 4.14 10.65 34.24
N MET A 52 3.37 11.69 33.92
CA MET A 52 2.96 12.73 34.87
C MET A 52 1.88 12.27 35.86
N GLY A 53 1.36 11.05 35.70
CA GLY A 53 0.28 10.53 36.53
C GLY A 53 -1.12 10.84 35.98
N PRO A 54 -2.18 10.53 36.73
CA PRO A 54 -3.54 10.58 36.21
C PRO A 54 -3.83 11.99 35.70
N VAL A 55 -4.00 12.06 34.36
CA VAL A 55 -4.43 13.30 33.71
C VAL A 55 -5.80 13.64 34.27
N ARG A 56 -5.91 14.80 34.91
CA ARG A 56 -7.22 15.42 35.05
C ARG A 56 -7.78 15.55 33.64
N GLU A 57 -8.88 14.88 33.38
CA GLU A 57 -9.61 15.08 32.14
C GLU A 57 -9.97 16.57 32.02
N THR A 58 -9.14 17.32 31.32
CA THR A 58 -9.37 18.77 31.02
C THR A 58 -10.17 18.95 29.75
N GLY A 59 -10.62 17.83 29.13
CA GLY A 59 -11.54 17.83 28.02
C GLY A 59 -13.01 17.82 28.45
N PRO A 60 -13.94 18.17 27.58
CA PRO A 60 -15.34 17.96 27.85
C PRO A 60 -15.56 16.51 28.25
N ALA A 61 -16.34 16.27 29.29
CA ALA A 61 -16.69 14.95 29.77
C ALA A 61 -17.07 14.06 28.57
N PRO A 62 -16.64 12.76 28.56
CA PRO A 62 -17.05 11.86 27.49
C PRO A 62 -18.55 11.99 27.31
N VAL A 63 -19.00 12.39 26.13
CA VAL A 63 -20.43 12.43 25.82
C VAL A 63 -20.92 11.02 25.96
N ALA A 64 -21.80 10.78 26.93
CA ALA A 64 -22.37 9.48 27.18
C ALA A 64 -22.92 8.92 25.89
N SER A 65 -22.36 7.77 25.47
CA SER A 65 -22.79 6.89 24.40
C SER A 65 -23.26 7.53 23.08
N GLY A 66 -22.39 7.56 22.08
CA GLY A 66 -22.82 7.39 20.68
C GLY A 66 -23.22 8.62 19.89
N GLY A 67 -22.94 9.83 20.35
CA GLY A 67 -23.19 11.05 19.57
C GLY A 67 -22.03 11.42 18.62
N ILE A 68 -22.35 12.14 17.55
CA ILE A 68 -21.35 12.74 16.66
C ILE A 68 -20.43 13.65 17.50
N GLY A 69 -19.12 13.47 17.35
CA GLY A 69 -18.09 14.20 18.12
C GLY A 69 -17.71 13.59 19.45
N ALA A 70 -18.29 12.44 19.83
CA ALA A 70 -17.88 11.72 21.04
C ALA A 70 -16.49 11.10 20.88
N SER A 71 -15.67 11.20 21.96
CA SER A 71 -14.39 10.47 22.03
C SER A 71 -14.67 9.05 22.49
N VAL A 72 -14.49 8.09 21.58
CA VAL A 72 -14.72 6.67 21.85
C VAL A 72 -13.38 5.96 21.95
N ILE A 73 -13.21 5.12 22.98
CA ILE A 73 -12.04 4.24 23.08
C ILE A 73 -12.24 3.10 22.08
N PRO A 74 -11.30 2.85 21.15
CA PRO A 74 -11.40 1.73 20.22
C PRO A 74 -11.47 0.40 20.97
N GLU A 75 -12.32 -0.51 20.53
CA GLU A 75 -12.47 -1.84 21.15
C GLU A 75 -11.15 -2.63 21.20
N ALA A 76 -10.32 -2.48 20.16
CA ALA A 76 -9.00 -3.10 20.07
C ALA A 76 -7.98 -2.52 21.06
N ALA A 77 -8.22 -1.34 21.64
CA ALA A 77 -7.22 -0.59 22.41
C ALA A 77 -6.50 -1.41 23.47
N ARG A 78 -7.26 -2.25 24.21
CA ARG A 78 -6.69 -3.09 25.26
C ARG A 78 -5.77 -4.17 24.69
N ARG A 79 -6.20 -4.84 23.63
CA ARG A 79 -5.40 -5.89 22.96
C ARG A 79 -4.14 -5.28 22.33
N VAL A 80 -4.28 -4.13 21.69
CA VAL A 80 -3.18 -3.40 21.08
C VAL A 80 -2.08 -3.07 22.08
N VAL A 81 -2.40 -2.45 23.23
CA VAL A 81 -1.38 -2.09 24.23
C VAL A 81 -0.75 -3.31 24.92
N GLN A 82 -1.44 -4.44 24.93
CA GLN A 82 -0.95 -5.70 25.49
C GLN A 82 -0.17 -6.55 24.45
N GLY A 83 -0.13 -6.16 23.18
CA GLY A 83 0.47 -6.95 22.10
C GLY A 83 -0.34 -8.21 21.75
N LEU A 84 -1.65 -8.18 21.98
CA LEU A 84 -2.56 -9.29 21.74
C LEU A 84 -3.52 -9.03 20.55
N GLU A 85 -3.37 -7.90 19.88
CA GLU A 85 -4.15 -7.62 18.67
C GLU A 85 -3.65 -8.50 17.54
N PRO A 86 -4.51 -9.33 16.93
CA PRO A 86 -4.14 -10.12 15.77
C PRO A 86 -4.10 -9.22 14.53
N TYR A 87 -3.01 -9.31 13.80
CA TYR A 87 -2.86 -8.70 12.48
C TYR A 87 -3.02 -9.75 11.39
N THR A 88 -3.21 -9.34 10.14
CA THR A 88 -3.55 -10.25 9.04
C THR A 88 -2.65 -11.49 8.94
N LEU A 89 -1.34 -11.32 9.15
CA LEU A 89 -0.39 -12.45 9.06
C LEU A 89 -0.26 -13.25 10.38
N ASP A 90 -0.91 -12.81 11.46
CA ASP A 90 -0.94 -13.53 12.73
C ASP A 90 -2.12 -14.52 12.82
N GLU A 91 -3.09 -14.40 11.89
CA GLU A 91 -4.24 -15.30 11.84
C GLU A 91 -3.83 -16.69 11.35
N PRO A 92 -3.93 -17.72 12.22
CA PRO A 92 -3.53 -19.06 11.85
C PRO A 92 -4.60 -19.73 10.98
N VAL A 93 -4.37 -19.82 9.68
CA VAL A 93 -5.18 -20.66 8.80
C VAL A 93 -4.51 -22.02 8.66
N THR A 94 -5.09 -23.04 9.27
CA THR A 94 -4.54 -24.40 9.25
C THR A 94 -4.41 -24.92 7.83
N GLY A 95 -3.22 -25.37 7.47
CA GLY A 95 -2.95 -25.91 6.13
C GLY A 95 -2.82 -24.85 5.03
N SER A 96 -2.73 -23.57 5.40
CA SER A 96 -2.48 -22.51 4.42
C SER A 96 -1.12 -22.69 3.74
N LEU A 97 -1.10 -22.41 2.44
CA LEU A 97 0.14 -22.28 1.68
C LEU A 97 0.64 -20.84 1.75
N VAL A 98 1.93 -20.67 1.52
CA VAL A 98 2.57 -19.35 1.47
C VAL A 98 2.84 -18.96 0.03
N LEU A 99 2.35 -17.79 -0.38
CA LEU A 99 2.63 -17.22 -1.69
C LEU A 99 3.71 -16.15 -1.58
N ARG A 100 4.69 -16.21 -2.50
CA ARG A 100 5.69 -15.16 -2.70
C ARG A 100 5.65 -14.66 -4.13
N VAL A 101 5.65 -13.35 -4.26
CA VAL A 101 5.67 -12.67 -5.56
C VAL A 101 7.12 -12.41 -5.98
N VAL A 102 7.45 -12.71 -7.23
CA VAL A 102 8.70 -12.32 -7.86
C VAL A 102 8.47 -11.02 -8.63
N GLY A 103 9.19 -9.98 -8.25
CA GLY A 103 9.09 -8.65 -8.87
C GLY A 103 10.20 -8.40 -9.89
N SER A 104 9.89 -7.63 -10.93
CA SER A 104 10.88 -7.23 -11.93
C SER A 104 11.87 -6.20 -11.37
N PRO A 105 13.17 -6.31 -11.69
CA PRO A 105 14.16 -5.28 -11.39
C PRO A 105 14.15 -4.11 -12.42
N HIS A 106 13.41 -4.25 -13.52
CA HIS A 106 13.41 -3.28 -14.62
C HIS A 106 12.18 -2.39 -14.58
N ALA A 107 12.35 -1.14 -15.03
CA ALA A 107 11.28 -0.16 -15.10
C ALA A 107 10.38 -0.34 -16.33
N HIS A 108 10.94 -0.83 -17.45
CA HIS A 108 10.20 -1.16 -18.67
C HIS A 108 10.93 -2.27 -19.41
N ALA A 109 10.26 -3.39 -19.62
CA ALA A 109 10.83 -4.53 -20.30
C ALA A 109 9.74 -5.46 -20.85
N ARG A 110 10.06 -6.24 -21.85
CA ARG A 110 9.29 -7.41 -22.27
C ARG A 110 9.93 -8.67 -21.67
N ILE A 111 9.13 -9.58 -21.19
CA ILE A 111 9.60 -10.89 -20.77
C ILE A 111 9.80 -11.75 -22.00
N ILE A 112 11.01 -12.27 -22.20
CA ILE A 112 11.35 -13.21 -23.29
C ILE A 112 11.06 -14.63 -22.83
N SER A 113 11.51 -14.99 -21.63
CA SER A 113 11.31 -16.31 -21.04
C SER A 113 11.35 -16.25 -19.51
N ILE A 114 10.70 -17.22 -18.87
CA ILE A 114 10.78 -17.45 -17.43
C ILE A 114 11.14 -18.91 -17.21
N ASP A 115 12.35 -19.17 -16.69
CA ASP A 115 12.75 -20.51 -16.26
C ASP A 115 12.34 -20.73 -14.80
N THR A 116 11.50 -21.72 -14.57
CA THR A 116 10.94 -22.07 -13.26
C THR A 116 11.40 -23.43 -12.76
N ASP A 117 12.21 -24.17 -13.51
CA ASP A 117 12.56 -25.58 -13.22
C ASP A 117 13.26 -25.73 -11.87
N ALA A 118 14.28 -24.90 -11.62
CA ALA A 118 14.98 -24.91 -10.35
C ALA A 118 14.08 -24.51 -9.16
N ALA A 119 13.17 -23.57 -9.37
CA ALA A 119 12.22 -23.15 -8.35
C ALA A 119 11.19 -24.25 -8.03
N ARG A 120 10.68 -24.93 -9.05
CA ARG A 120 9.74 -26.07 -8.89
C ARG A 120 10.39 -27.28 -8.19
N ALA A 121 11.71 -27.43 -8.31
CA ALA A 121 12.46 -28.54 -7.68
C ALA A 121 12.69 -28.32 -6.17
N VAL A 122 12.43 -27.15 -5.60
CA VAL A 122 12.58 -26.91 -4.17
C VAL A 122 11.55 -27.72 -3.39
N PRO A 123 11.95 -28.52 -2.39
CA PRO A 123 11.03 -29.30 -1.57
C PRO A 123 9.98 -28.40 -0.88
N GLY A 124 8.72 -28.81 -0.96
CA GLY A 124 7.59 -28.06 -0.41
C GLY A 124 7.02 -27.00 -1.34
N VAL A 125 7.54 -26.82 -2.55
CA VAL A 125 6.92 -25.98 -3.58
C VAL A 125 5.73 -26.73 -4.19
N VAL A 126 4.59 -26.07 -4.22
CA VAL A 126 3.33 -26.58 -4.75
C VAL A 126 3.09 -26.10 -6.18
N ALA A 127 3.38 -24.82 -6.44
CA ALA A 127 3.22 -24.22 -7.77
C ALA A 127 4.18 -23.04 -7.96
N VAL A 128 4.57 -22.83 -9.23
CA VAL A 128 5.19 -21.58 -9.69
C VAL A 128 4.36 -21.12 -10.88
N LEU A 129 3.75 -19.94 -10.75
CA LEU A 129 2.83 -19.35 -11.72
C LEU A 129 3.52 -18.22 -12.45
N THR A 130 3.29 -18.13 -13.76
CA THR A 130 3.79 -17.10 -14.65
C THR A 130 2.63 -16.44 -15.40
N HIS A 131 2.93 -15.52 -16.32
CA HIS A 131 1.92 -14.91 -17.17
C HIS A 131 1.21 -15.93 -18.08
N GLU A 132 1.80 -17.08 -18.34
CA GLU A 132 1.19 -18.17 -19.12
C GLU A 132 0.08 -18.89 -18.33
N ASP A 133 0.19 -18.91 -17.00
CA ASP A 133 -0.78 -19.55 -16.10
C ASP A 133 -1.88 -18.57 -15.67
N ALA A 134 -1.68 -17.27 -15.85
CA ALA A 134 -2.56 -16.23 -15.34
C ALA A 134 -3.70 -15.90 -16.33
N PRO A 135 -4.88 -15.47 -15.82
CA PRO A 135 -5.94 -14.99 -16.68
C PRO A 135 -5.50 -13.80 -17.54
N ALA A 136 -5.89 -13.79 -18.81
CA ALA A 136 -5.64 -12.66 -19.71
C ALA A 136 -6.49 -11.42 -19.38
N THR A 137 -7.47 -11.56 -18.49
CA THR A 137 -8.36 -10.48 -18.06
C THR A 137 -7.58 -9.34 -17.44
N ARG A 138 -7.89 -8.13 -17.89
CA ARG A 138 -7.35 -6.89 -17.34
C ARG A 138 -8.27 -6.32 -16.30
N PHE A 139 -7.67 -5.55 -15.40
CA PHE A 139 -8.39 -4.85 -14.35
C PHE A 139 -7.67 -3.55 -14.01
N SER A 140 -8.33 -2.70 -13.25
CA SER A 140 -7.74 -1.51 -12.67
C SER A 140 -7.33 -1.75 -11.24
N THR A 141 -6.18 -1.19 -10.83
CA THR A 141 -5.79 -1.03 -9.42
C THR A 141 -6.30 0.30 -8.85
N GLY A 142 -6.81 1.20 -9.68
CA GLY A 142 -7.53 2.40 -9.28
C GLY A 142 -8.89 2.04 -8.68
N ARG A 143 -9.37 2.87 -7.77
CA ARG A 143 -10.70 2.78 -7.18
C ARG A 143 -11.28 4.17 -7.04
N HIS A 144 -11.74 4.71 -8.15
CA HIS A 144 -12.43 5.98 -8.18
C HIS A 144 -13.92 5.78 -7.94
N GLU A 145 -14.63 6.86 -7.72
CA GLU A 145 -16.07 6.87 -7.49
C GLU A 145 -16.85 6.33 -8.69
N HIS A 146 -16.36 6.64 -9.89
CA HIS A 146 -16.93 6.15 -11.13
C HIS A 146 -15.99 5.15 -11.79
N ARG A 147 -16.52 3.96 -12.12
CA ARG A 147 -15.75 2.91 -12.80
C ARG A 147 -15.18 3.34 -14.15
N THR A 148 -15.78 4.32 -14.81
CA THR A 148 -15.29 4.90 -16.06
C THR A 148 -13.92 5.54 -15.92
N ASP A 149 -13.53 5.91 -14.70
CA ASP A 149 -12.26 6.57 -14.39
C ASP A 149 -11.14 5.55 -14.05
N ASP A 150 -11.51 4.29 -13.98
CA ASP A 150 -10.59 3.19 -13.65
C ASP A 150 -10.12 2.47 -14.94
N PRO A 151 -8.88 2.69 -15.41
CA PRO A 151 -8.40 2.06 -16.64
C PRO A 151 -8.17 0.55 -16.46
N ASP A 152 -8.50 -0.25 -17.46
CA ASP A 152 -8.13 -1.68 -17.51
C ASP A 152 -6.71 -1.84 -18.05
N ASP A 153 -5.73 -1.41 -17.27
CA ASP A 153 -4.33 -1.30 -17.65
C ASP A 153 -3.43 -2.43 -17.11
N THR A 154 -3.94 -3.22 -16.18
CA THR A 154 -3.15 -4.19 -15.42
C THR A 154 -3.65 -5.62 -15.61
N ARG A 155 -2.72 -6.59 -15.64
CA ARG A 155 -2.97 -8.03 -15.47
C ARG A 155 -2.43 -8.52 -14.14
N VAL A 156 -2.90 -9.68 -13.68
CA VAL A 156 -2.36 -10.31 -12.44
C VAL A 156 -0.87 -10.60 -12.61
N LEU A 157 -0.49 -11.29 -13.68
CA LEU A 157 0.88 -11.44 -14.18
C LEU A 157 0.87 -11.05 -15.65
N ASP A 158 1.85 -10.26 -16.09
CA ASP A 158 1.91 -9.74 -17.46
C ASP A 158 3.25 -10.14 -18.11
N ASP A 159 3.26 -10.22 -19.43
CA ASP A 159 4.43 -10.44 -20.27
C ASP A 159 5.25 -9.15 -20.49
N THR A 160 4.72 -8.03 -20.07
CA THR A 160 5.33 -6.70 -20.21
C THR A 160 5.41 -6.01 -18.85
N VAL A 161 6.61 -5.61 -18.49
CA VAL A 161 6.93 -4.88 -17.27
C VAL A 161 6.88 -3.38 -17.54
N ARG A 162 6.23 -2.60 -16.68
CA ARG A 162 6.05 -1.15 -16.80
C ARG A 162 6.52 -0.36 -15.60
N PHE A 163 6.93 -1.05 -14.53
CA PHE A 163 7.52 -0.42 -13.33
C PHE A 163 8.36 -1.42 -12.55
N ILE A 164 9.35 -0.93 -11.79
CA ILE A 164 10.19 -1.75 -10.90
C ILE A 164 9.32 -2.39 -9.82
N GLY A 165 9.50 -3.69 -9.62
CA GLY A 165 8.71 -4.46 -8.67
C GLY A 165 7.38 -5.00 -9.22
N GLN A 166 7.05 -4.74 -10.49
CA GLN A 166 5.87 -5.36 -11.12
C GLN A 166 5.97 -6.88 -11.04
N ARG A 167 4.86 -7.52 -10.69
CA ARG A 167 4.75 -8.97 -10.55
C ARG A 167 5.04 -9.68 -11.87
N VAL A 168 5.99 -10.60 -11.88
CA VAL A 168 6.35 -11.40 -13.07
C VAL A 168 6.12 -12.89 -12.86
N ALA A 169 6.20 -13.35 -11.61
CA ALA A 169 5.85 -14.72 -11.24
C ALA A 169 5.34 -14.77 -9.78
N ALA A 170 4.71 -15.87 -9.43
CA ALA A 170 4.29 -16.15 -8.06
C ALA A 170 4.67 -17.60 -7.69
N VAL A 171 5.29 -17.76 -6.53
CA VAL A 171 5.66 -19.07 -5.98
C VAL A 171 4.72 -19.40 -4.83
N VAL A 172 4.15 -20.59 -4.85
CA VAL A 172 3.29 -21.14 -3.80
C VAL A 172 3.97 -22.33 -3.17
N ALA A 173 4.15 -22.33 -1.86
CA ALA A 173 4.82 -23.40 -1.13
C ALA A 173 4.18 -23.67 0.24
N GLU A 174 4.49 -24.82 0.83
CA GLU A 174 4.01 -25.24 2.15
C GLU A 174 4.57 -24.38 3.30
N THR A 175 5.73 -23.75 3.09
CA THR A 175 6.38 -22.93 4.11
C THR A 175 6.95 -21.64 3.52
N ALA A 176 7.06 -20.61 4.36
CA ALA A 176 7.68 -19.35 3.97
C ALA A 176 9.14 -19.54 3.50
N ALA A 177 9.90 -20.41 4.18
CA ALA A 177 11.29 -20.68 3.82
C ALA A 177 11.42 -21.33 2.42
N ALA A 178 10.54 -22.29 2.09
CA ALA A 178 10.50 -22.91 0.76
C ALA A 178 10.08 -21.89 -0.31
N ALA A 179 9.04 -21.08 -0.05
CA ALA A 179 8.59 -20.04 -0.96
C ALA A 179 9.69 -19.00 -1.24
N ASP A 180 10.40 -18.55 -0.20
CA ASP A 180 11.49 -17.58 -0.32
C ASP A 180 12.71 -18.15 -1.04
N ALA A 181 13.04 -19.43 -0.81
CA ALA A 181 14.12 -20.11 -1.50
C ALA A 181 13.81 -20.26 -2.99
N ALA A 182 12.62 -20.73 -3.31
CA ALA A 182 12.19 -20.94 -4.68
C ALA A 182 12.02 -19.62 -5.46
N ALA A 183 11.50 -18.58 -4.83
CA ALA A 183 11.36 -17.27 -5.48
C ALA A 183 12.71 -16.71 -5.98
N ARG A 184 13.80 -16.99 -5.27
CA ARG A 184 15.17 -16.60 -5.69
C ARG A 184 15.73 -17.41 -6.84
N LEU A 185 15.15 -18.56 -7.15
CA LEU A 185 15.59 -19.45 -8.22
C LEU A 185 14.83 -19.27 -9.52
N VAL A 186 13.75 -18.47 -9.51
CA VAL A 186 13.06 -18.09 -10.75
C VAL A 186 13.98 -17.19 -11.56
N GLN A 187 14.29 -17.59 -12.80
CA GLN A 187 15.12 -16.82 -13.71
C GLN A 187 14.25 -16.22 -14.82
N VAL A 188 14.38 -14.93 -15.03
CA VAL A 188 13.61 -14.20 -16.04
C VAL A 188 14.56 -13.53 -17.03
N GLU A 189 14.39 -13.81 -18.30
CA GLU A 189 15.08 -13.12 -19.37
C GLU A 189 14.23 -11.96 -19.89
N TYR A 190 14.84 -10.77 -19.99
CA TYR A 190 14.16 -9.56 -20.36
C TYR A 190 14.75 -8.92 -21.62
N ASP A 191 13.89 -8.44 -22.49
CA ASP A 191 14.19 -7.41 -23.50
C ASP A 191 13.91 -6.04 -22.86
N ILE A 192 14.98 -5.33 -22.50
CA ILE A 192 14.86 -4.04 -21.77
C ILE A 192 14.45 -2.96 -22.78
N LEU A 193 13.34 -2.30 -22.46
CA LEU A 193 12.75 -1.22 -23.27
C LEU A 193 13.08 0.16 -22.69
N PRO A 194 13.03 1.21 -23.50
CA PRO A 194 13.14 2.58 -23.00
C PRO A 194 12.08 2.86 -21.94
N ALA A 195 12.49 3.42 -20.80
CA ALA A 195 11.60 3.79 -19.70
C ALA A 195 11.45 5.31 -19.64
N VAL A 196 10.32 5.77 -19.11
CA VAL A 196 10.05 7.18 -18.85
C VAL A 196 9.58 7.32 -17.39
N PHE A 197 10.12 8.31 -16.67
CA PHE A 197 9.89 8.51 -15.25
C PHE A 197 9.17 9.81 -14.92
N ASP A 198 9.32 10.81 -15.79
CA ASP A 198 8.67 12.10 -15.64
C ASP A 198 7.30 12.09 -16.35
N PRO A 199 6.20 12.47 -15.68
CA PRO A 199 4.87 12.44 -16.28
C PRO A 199 4.69 13.49 -17.40
N GLU A 200 5.41 14.59 -17.37
CA GLU A 200 5.36 15.58 -18.45
C GLU A 200 6.12 15.09 -19.69
N GLU A 201 7.31 14.50 -19.48
CA GLU A 201 8.06 13.84 -20.56
C GLU A 201 7.26 12.70 -21.18
N ALA A 202 6.56 11.90 -20.37
CA ALA A 202 5.76 10.76 -20.81
C ALA A 202 4.66 11.17 -21.82
N ARG A 203 4.19 12.42 -21.77
CA ARG A 203 3.15 12.96 -22.65
C ARG A 203 3.67 13.60 -23.92
N THR A 204 4.98 13.74 -24.06
CA THR A 204 5.58 14.39 -25.24
C THR A 204 5.60 13.46 -26.45
N PRO A 205 5.57 14.01 -27.67
CA PRO A 205 5.75 13.21 -28.89
C PRO A 205 7.09 12.47 -28.88
N GLY A 206 7.06 11.16 -29.15
CA GLY A 206 8.25 10.31 -29.18
C GLY A 206 8.61 9.66 -27.86
N ALA A 207 7.89 9.93 -26.77
CA ALA A 207 8.04 9.20 -25.53
C ALA A 207 7.69 7.71 -25.70
N PRO A 208 8.33 6.81 -24.94
CA PRO A 208 7.96 5.40 -24.95
C PRO A 208 6.49 5.19 -24.56
N VAL A 209 5.73 4.48 -25.39
CA VAL A 209 4.32 4.18 -25.10
C VAL A 209 4.24 2.95 -24.20
N LEU A 210 3.72 3.13 -23.00
CA LEU A 210 3.67 2.09 -21.98
C LEU A 210 2.51 1.10 -22.16
N HIS A 211 1.40 1.55 -22.78
CA HIS A 211 0.21 0.75 -23.02
C HIS A 211 -0.14 0.74 -24.53
N PRO A 212 0.74 0.22 -25.41
CA PRO A 212 0.49 0.22 -26.85
C PRO A 212 -0.77 -0.59 -27.18
N GLY A 213 -1.55 -0.08 -28.14
CA GLY A 213 -2.78 -0.74 -28.59
C GLY A 213 -3.95 -0.71 -27.62
N ARG A 214 -3.87 0.09 -26.55
CA ARG A 214 -5.01 0.36 -25.68
C ARG A 214 -5.87 1.47 -26.26
N THR A 215 -7.15 1.36 -25.98
CA THR A 215 -8.16 2.25 -26.52
C THR A 215 -9.11 2.74 -25.41
N PRO A 216 -10.00 3.69 -25.69
CA PRO A 216 -11.04 4.09 -24.73
C PRO A 216 -11.99 2.94 -24.32
N GLU A 217 -12.12 1.89 -25.11
CA GLU A 217 -12.88 0.69 -24.73
C GLU A 217 -12.20 -0.08 -23.59
N ASP A 218 -10.87 -0.02 -23.51
CA ASP A 218 -10.08 -0.48 -22.35
C ASP A 218 -10.11 0.53 -21.19
N ARG A 219 -10.87 1.59 -21.31
CA ARG A 219 -10.90 2.73 -20.39
C ARG A 219 -9.54 3.43 -20.21
N VAL A 220 -8.65 3.33 -21.19
CA VAL A 220 -7.40 4.08 -21.26
C VAL A 220 -7.65 5.34 -22.08
N ALA A 221 -7.54 6.51 -21.46
CA ALA A 221 -8.00 7.77 -22.02
C ALA A 221 -7.24 8.16 -23.33
N ASP A 222 -5.89 8.08 -23.30
CA ASP A 222 -5.04 8.32 -24.47
C ASP A 222 -3.71 7.56 -24.30
N ALA A 223 -3.69 6.34 -24.77
CA ALA A 223 -2.51 5.47 -24.69
C ALA A 223 -1.30 6.06 -25.46
N SER A 224 -1.52 6.78 -26.54
CA SER A 224 -0.45 7.34 -27.38
C SER A 224 0.35 8.41 -26.66
N ARG A 225 -0.25 9.04 -25.64
CA ARG A 225 0.36 10.06 -24.78
C ARG A 225 0.56 9.58 -23.35
N ASN A 226 0.47 8.27 -23.09
CA ASN A 226 0.57 7.68 -21.76
C ASN A 226 -0.44 8.23 -20.73
N VAL A 227 -1.60 8.71 -21.18
CA VAL A 227 -2.69 9.17 -20.31
C VAL A 227 -3.62 7.99 -20.07
N VAL A 228 -3.48 7.36 -18.90
CA VAL A 228 -4.28 6.16 -18.55
C VAL A 228 -5.67 6.53 -18.06
N ALA A 229 -5.80 7.62 -17.28
CA ALA A 229 -7.07 8.12 -16.79
C ALA A 229 -7.10 9.65 -16.86
N GLN A 230 -8.29 10.20 -17.00
CA GLN A 230 -8.54 11.63 -16.98
C GLN A 230 -9.80 11.90 -16.18
N LEU A 231 -9.65 12.66 -15.11
CA LEU A 231 -10.75 13.05 -14.22
C LEU A 231 -11.12 14.49 -14.48
N HIS A 232 -12.41 14.74 -14.58
CA HIS A 232 -12.96 16.09 -14.61
C HIS A 232 -13.96 16.20 -13.46
N ASP A 233 -13.67 17.08 -12.54
CA ASP A 233 -14.58 17.41 -11.45
C ASP A 233 -14.78 18.92 -11.40
N GLY A 234 -15.99 19.32 -11.06
CA GLY A 234 -16.34 20.73 -11.00
C GLY A 234 -17.74 20.96 -10.45
N HIS A 235 -17.88 22.03 -9.73
CA HIS A 235 -19.14 22.45 -9.15
C HIS A 235 -19.61 23.72 -9.83
N GLY A 236 -20.44 23.61 -10.81
CA GLY A 236 -21.13 24.65 -11.57
C GLY A 236 -20.62 26.11 -11.41
N GLY A 237 -20.57 26.83 -12.48
CA GLY A 237 -20.17 28.24 -12.50
C GLY A 237 -19.02 28.49 -13.48
N ASP A 238 -18.85 29.75 -13.85
CA ASP A 238 -17.77 30.22 -14.69
C ASP A 238 -16.57 30.58 -13.81
N ILE A 239 -15.57 29.69 -13.80
CA ILE A 239 -14.35 29.85 -13.00
C ILE A 239 -13.55 31.07 -13.49
N ASP A 240 -13.46 31.28 -14.80
CA ASP A 240 -12.70 32.39 -15.36
C ASP A 240 -13.35 33.73 -15.02
N ALA A 241 -14.66 33.81 -15.08
CA ALA A 241 -15.39 34.98 -14.62
C ALA A 241 -15.17 35.24 -13.12
N THR A 242 -15.22 34.21 -12.29
CA THR A 242 -14.99 34.31 -10.86
C THR A 242 -13.56 34.76 -10.52
N LEU A 243 -12.57 34.21 -11.17
CA LEU A 243 -11.16 34.62 -11.01
C LEU A 243 -10.97 36.08 -11.45
N SER A 244 -11.56 36.47 -12.58
CA SER A 244 -11.48 37.83 -13.10
C SER A 244 -12.14 38.86 -12.20
N ALA A 245 -13.18 38.47 -11.48
CA ALA A 245 -13.89 39.32 -10.51
C ALA A 245 -13.24 39.36 -9.13
N SER A 246 -12.24 38.51 -8.87
CA SER A 246 -11.57 38.45 -7.57
C SER A 246 -10.66 39.64 -7.34
N ALA A 247 -10.67 40.19 -6.12
CA ALA A 247 -9.86 41.35 -5.74
C ALA A 247 -8.32 41.01 -5.81
N VAL A 248 -7.96 39.77 -5.58
CA VAL A 248 -6.57 39.26 -5.65
C VAL A 248 -6.59 37.89 -6.26
N THR A 249 -5.75 37.66 -7.28
CA THR A 249 -5.49 36.34 -7.86
C THR A 249 -4.02 35.99 -7.66
N VAL A 250 -3.75 34.77 -7.26
CA VAL A 250 -2.39 34.23 -7.14
C VAL A 250 -2.33 32.96 -7.97
N SER A 251 -1.30 32.86 -8.81
CA SER A 251 -1.01 31.67 -9.61
C SER A 251 0.37 31.11 -9.26
N GLY A 252 0.51 29.80 -9.32
CA GLY A 252 1.77 29.11 -9.06
C GLY A 252 1.71 27.66 -9.48
N THR A 253 2.87 27.05 -9.62
CA THR A 253 2.99 25.61 -9.82
C THR A 253 3.58 25.00 -8.56
N TRP A 254 2.90 24.01 -8.03
CA TRP A 254 3.32 23.28 -6.83
C TRP A 254 3.61 21.84 -7.21
N GLN A 255 4.75 21.33 -6.75
CA GLN A 255 5.18 19.96 -7.00
C GLN A 255 5.45 19.26 -5.68
N THR A 256 4.90 18.06 -5.53
CA THR A 256 5.22 17.15 -4.42
C THR A 256 6.06 16.00 -4.94
N SER A 257 6.95 15.48 -4.10
CA SER A 257 7.62 14.22 -4.40
C SER A 257 6.64 13.06 -4.29
N ARG A 258 6.92 11.97 -5.01
CA ARG A 258 6.22 10.71 -4.81
C ARG A 258 6.52 10.19 -3.40
N VAL A 259 5.49 9.77 -2.69
CA VAL A 259 5.59 9.26 -1.32
C VAL A 259 4.94 7.89 -1.25
N THR A 260 5.59 6.97 -0.52
CA THR A 260 4.97 5.71 -0.08
C THR A 260 4.74 5.75 1.42
N HIS A 261 3.65 5.17 1.87
CA HIS A 261 3.30 5.15 3.31
C HIS A 261 4.33 4.36 4.13
N ALA A 262 4.82 3.23 3.60
CA ALA A 262 5.78 2.35 4.27
C ALA A 262 5.38 2.07 5.73
N GLN A 263 4.12 1.70 5.96
CA GLN A 263 3.62 1.31 7.28
C GLN A 263 4.39 0.10 7.81
N LEU A 264 4.45 -0.05 9.14
CA LEU A 264 5.19 -1.13 9.79
C LEU A 264 4.53 -2.49 9.55
N GLU A 265 3.21 -2.57 9.62
CA GLU A 265 2.48 -3.75 9.14
C GLU A 265 2.54 -3.79 7.61
N THR A 266 3.13 -4.83 7.07
CA THR A 266 3.21 -5.03 5.61
C THR A 266 1.87 -5.46 5.05
N HIS A 267 1.63 -5.18 3.76
CA HIS A 267 0.45 -5.69 3.08
C HIS A 267 0.48 -7.22 3.05
N GLY A 268 -0.62 -7.81 3.45
CA GLY A 268 -0.84 -9.25 3.43
C GLY A 268 -2.30 -9.57 3.17
N ALA A 269 -2.56 -10.78 2.72
CA ALA A 269 -3.91 -11.32 2.60
C ALA A 269 -3.88 -12.82 2.89
N VAL A 270 -4.93 -13.32 3.49
CA VAL A 270 -5.17 -14.74 3.68
C VAL A 270 -6.48 -15.07 2.95
N GLY A 271 -6.46 -16.09 2.10
CA GLY A 271 -7.63 -16.49 1.33
C GLY A 271 -7.93 -17.98 1.51
N TRP A 272 -9.20 -18.33 1.59
CA TRP A 272 -9.66 -19.72 1.63
C TRP A 272 -11.03 -19.87 0.96
N LEU A 273 -11.41 -21.11 0.71
CA LEU A 273 -12.77 -21.41 0.32
C LEU A 273 -13.58 -21.80 1.56
N ASP A 274 -14.75 -21.19 1.74
CA ASP A 274 -15.69 -21.56 2.81
C ASP A 274 -16.42 -22.88 2.49
N GLU A 275 -17.32 -23.31 3.39
CA GLU A 275 -18.09 -24.55 3.26
C GLU A 275 -19.00 -24.55 2.03
N ASP A 276 -19.40 -23.40 1.53
CA ASP A 276 -20.21 -23.23 0.32
C ASP A 276 -19.34 -23.09 -0.97
N GLY A 277 -18.00 -23.16 -0.83
CA GLY A 277 -17.05 -22.98 -1.95
C GLY A 277 -16.87 -21.52 -2.39
N ARG A 278 -17.21 -20.55 -1.55
CA ARG A 278 -16.98 -19.13 -1.82
C ARG A 278 -15.56 -18.75 -1.41
N LEU A 279 -14.92 -17.93 -2.23
CA LEU A 279 -13.62 -17.36 -1.87
C LEU A 279 -13.82 -16.29 -0.78
N VAL A 280 -13.13 -16.50 0.34
CA VAL A 280 -13.01 -15.55 1.44
C VAL A 280 -11.59 -15.00 1.43
N ILE A 281 -11.46 -13.68 1.60
CA ILE A 281 -10.17 -12.97 1.68
C ILE A 281 -10.21 -12.04 2.88
#